data_adc13a91697a3fd84c9faeee02bfbab5
#
_entry.id   adc13a91697a3fd84c9faeee02bfbab5
#
_cell.length_a   1.000
_cell.length_b   1.000
_cell.length_c   1.000
_cell.angle_alpha   90.00
_cell.angle_beta   90.00
_cell.angle_gamma   90.00
#
_symmetry.space_group_name_H-M   'P 1'
#
loop_
_entity.id
_entity.type
_entity.pdbx_description
1 polymer ?
#
loop_
_entity_poly.entity_id
_entity_poly.type
_entity_poly.pdbx_seq_one_letter_code
_entity_poly.pdbx_strand_id
1 'polypeptide(L)'
;RSKGEYITYIISNYEFTGGAHGDTDIKTFMFRNDGEKTLGDIVNLNEKNNIAIAKIIINKLPNILGEGYDQRMAEEGLGLNYLKKDGTFDLQKCVKATGATDTNQCNQILQANLQNYYISNNGITFVMGQYQVAPYAAGMPQIPFTWNELQNYLITGTTTSN
;
A
#
# COMPACT_ATOMS: atom_id res chain seq x y z
N ARG A 1 -1.39 12.87 29.56
CA ARG A 1 -0.64 13.06 28.28
C ARG A 1 -1.59 12.65 27.17
N SER A 2 -2.06 13.58 26.36
CA SER A 2 -2.79 13.29 25.14
C SER A 2 -1.91 12.36 24.27
N LYS A 3 -2.46 11.22 23.89
CA LYS A 3 -1.81 10.35 22.90
C LYS A 3 -1.69 11.19 21.65
N GLY A 4 -0.44 11.44 21.19
CA GLY A 4 -0.18 12.34 20.09
C GLY A 4 -0.97 11.94 18.86
N GLU A 5 -1.67 12.89 18.26
CA GLU A 5 -2.38 12.71 17.00
C GLU A 5 -1.37 12.55 15.87
N TYR A 6 -1.71 11.69 14.92
CA TYR A 6 -0.96 11.60 13.67
C TYR A 6 -1.44 12.69 12.71
N ILE A 7 -0.49 13.36 12.09
CA ILE A 7 -0.75 14.33 11.02
C ILE A 7 -0.17 13.72 9.74
N THR A 8 -1.00 13.57 8.72
CA THR A 8 -0.54 13.11 7.41
C THR A 8 -0.61 14.25 6.41
N TYR A 9 0.50 14.51 5.74
CA TYR A 9 0.58 15.38 4.57
C TYR A 9 0.51 14.53 3.32
N ILE A 10 -0.36 14.90 2.41
CA ILE A 10 -0.50 14.27 1.10
C ILE A 10 -0.06 15.29 0.07
N ILE A 11 0.99 14.98 -0.68
CA ILE A 11 1.50 15.81 -1.77
C ILE A 11 1.12 15.12 -3.06
N SER A 12 0.40 15.82 -3.92
CA SER A 12 0.05 15.37 -5.27
C SER A 12 0.76 16.28 -6.28
N ASN A 13 1.50 15.68 -7.20
CA ASN A 13 2.13 16.37 -8.31
C ASN A 13 1.51 15.88 -9.62
N TYR A 14 0.96 16.81 -10.41
CA TYR A 14 0.43 16.52 -11.73
C TYR A 14 1.39 17.06 -12.78
N GLU A 15 1.80 16.21 -13.71
CA GLU A 15 2.67 16.54 -14.82
C GLU A 15 2.02 16.21 -16.15
N PHE A 16 2.01 17.16 -17.09
CA PHE A 16 1.58 16.95 -18.45
C PHE A 16 2.75 17.11 -19.41
N THR A 17 3.22 16.01 -19.94
CA THR A 17 4.37 15.94 -20.87
C THR A 17 3.91 15.80 -22.33
N GLY A 18 2.61 15.93 -22.60
CA GLY A 18 1.97 15.72 -23.89
C GLY A 18 1.26 14.36 -23.98
N GLY A 19 0.39 14.20 -24.97
CA GLY A 19 -0.41 12.99 -25.15
C GLY A 19 -1.87 13.17 -24.76
N ALA A 20 -2.57 12.06 -24.49
CA ALA A 20 -4.01 12.07 -24.21
C ALA A 20 -4.37 12.61 -22.82
N HIS A 21 -3.47 12.45 -21.84
CA HIS A 21 -3.63 12.90 -20.44
C HIS A 21 -2.27 13.04 -19.77
N GLY A 22 -2.22 13.78 -18.65
CA GLY A 22 -1.06 13.83 -17.80
C GLY A 22 -1.02 12.66 -16.80
N ASP A 23 0.01 12.66 -15.96
CA ASP A 23 0.18 11.70 -14.89
C ASP A 23 0.18 12.39 -13.53
N THR A 24 -0.29 11.67 -12.51
CA THR A 24 -0.35 12.17 -11.14
C THR A 24 0.47 11.26 -10.24
N ASP A 25 1.54 11.80 -9.67
CA ASP A 25 2.27 11.15 -8.58
C ASP A 25 1.72 11.62 -7.23
N ILE A 26 1.73 10.72 -6.26
CA ILE A 26 1.30 10.99 -4.88
C ILE A 26 2.36 10.52 -3.91
N LYS A 27 2.64 11.35 -2.90
CA LYS A 27 3.49 11.00 -1.76
C LYS A 27 2.81 11.38 -0.47
N THR A 28 2.89 10.50 0.51
CA THR A 28 2.37 10.74 1.85
C THR A 28 3.50 10.80 2.86
N PHE A 29 3.40 11.76 3.79
CA PHE A 29 4.34 11.93 4.89
C PHE A 29 3.54 11.98 6.19
N MET A 30 3.92 11.18 7.14
CA MET A 30 3.23 11.08 8.42
C MET A 30 4.12 11.59 9.54
N PHE A 31 3.54 12.37 10.43
CA PHE A 31 4.22 12.94 11.60
C PHE A 31 3.43 12.68 12.87
N ARG A 32 4.15 12.60 13.95
CA ARG A 32 3.66 12.62 15.33
C ARG A 32 4.50 13.60 16.14
N ASN A 33 4.12 13.91 17.37
CA ASN A 33 4.85 14.87 18.22
C ASN A 33 6.35 14.57 18.40
N ASP A 34 6.76 13.34 18.19
CA ASP A 34 8.14 12.84 18.31
C ASP A 34 8.86 12.71 16.94
N GLY A 35 8.29 13.26 15.87
CA GLY A 35 8.91 13.33 14.54
C GLY A 35 8.16 12.59 13.45
N GLU A 36 8.83 12.43 12.30
CA GLU A 36 8.32 11.68 11.15
C GLU A 36 8.14 10.19 11.50
N LYS A 37 7.07 9.61 10.98
CA LYS A 37 6.72 8.20 11.14
C LYS A 37 6.51 7.53 9.80
N THR A 38 6.86 6.28 9.73
CA THR A 38 6.63 5.42 8.58
C THR A 38 5.53 4.40 8.89
N LEU A 39 5.04 3.70 7.88
CA LEU A 39 4.13 2.57 8.09
C LEU A 39 4.75 1.52 9.02
N GLY A 40 6.07 1.31 8.92
CA GLY A 40 6.83 0.39 9.77
C GLY A 40 6.89 0.75 11.24
N ASP A 41 6.55 1.99 11.63
CA ASP A 41 6.43 2.40 13.04
C ASP A 41 5.08 1.98 13.66
N ILE A 42 4.14 1.53 12.83
CA ILE A 42 2.77 1.18 13.25
C ILE A 42 2.45 -0.27 12.94
N VAL A 43 2.83 -0.72 11.75
CA VAL A 43 2.57 -2.06 11.22
C VAL A 43 3.86 -2.86 11.16
N ASN A 44 3.84 -4.08 11.64
CA ASN A 44 4.97 -4.99 11.50
C ASN A 44 5.08 -5.46 10.04
N LEU A 45 5.96 -4.81 9.29
CA LEU A 45 6.16 -4.98 7.85
C LEU A 45 7.07 -6.17 7.50
N ASN A 46 6.85 -7.33 8.12
CA ASN A 46 7.50 -8.56 7.66
C ASN A 46 6.83 -9.10 6.38
N GLU A 47 7.49 -10.03 5.70
CA GLU A 47 7.03 -10.62 4.44
C GLU A 47 5.59 -11.14 4.53
N LYS A 48 5.29 -11.93 5.57
CA LYS A 48 3.96 -12.52 5.77
C LYS A 48 2.87 -11.46 5.90
N ASN A 49 3.12 -10.41 6.67
CA ASN A 49 2.16 -9.34 6.91
C ASN A 49 1.97 -8.46 5.67
N ASN A 50 3.04 -8.13 4.96
CA ASN A 50 2.96 -7.36 3.72
C ASN A 50 2.12 -8.09 2.66
N ILE A 51 2.36 -9.39 2.48
CA ILE A 51 1.56 -10.23 1.58
C ILE A 51 0.09 -10.28 2.04
N ALA A 52 -0.16 -10.43 3.33
CA ALA A 52 -1.53 -10.48 3.87
C ALA A 52 -2.27 -9.16 3.64
N ILE A 53 -1.64 -8.01 3.92
CA ILE A 53 -2.21 -6.69 3.67
C ILE A 53 -2.51 -6.49 2.18
N ALA A 54 -1.57 -6.82 1.30
CA ALA A 54 -1.77 -6.72 -0.14
C ALA A 54 -2.94 -7.61 -0.63
N LYS A 55 -3.10 -8.82 -0.08
CA LYS A 55 -4.26 -9.70 -0.39
C LYS A 55 -5.58 -9.11 0.11
N ILE A 56 -5.61 -8.45 1.27
CA ILE A 56 -6.81 -7.77 1.75
C ILE A 56 -7.16 -6.61 0.80
N ILE A 57 -6.17 -5.86 0.31
CA ILE A 57 -6.38 -4.81 -0.70
C ILE A 57 -7.05 -5.41 -1.93
N ILE A 58 -6.50 -6.48 -2.51
CA ILE A 58 -7.10 -7.18 -3.66
C ILE A 58 -8.56 -7.54 -3.41
N ASN A 59 -8.88 -8.07 -2.23
CA ASN A 59 -10.24 -8.46 -1.88
C ASN A 59 -11.21 -7.28 -1.74
N LYS A 60 -10.72 -6.08 -1.41
CA LYS A 60 -11.53 -4.85 -1.30
C LYS A 60 -11.72 -4.14 -2.64
N LEU A 61 -10.78 -4.25 -3.57
CA LEU A 61 -10.78 -3.52 -4.83
C LEU A 61 -12.04 -3.75 -5.70
N PRO A 62 -12.62 -4.97 -5.83
CA PRO A 62 -13.85 -5.16 -6.61
C PRO A 62 -15.01 -4.28 -6.14
N ASN A 63 -15.16 -4.10 -4.83
CA ASN A 63 -16.22 -3.25 -4.27
C ASN A 63 -15.95 -1.74 -4.47
N ILE A 64 -14.69 -1.35 -4.62
CA ILE A 64 -14.27 0.04 -4.81
C ILE A 64 -14.32 0.42 -6.28
N LEU A 65 -13.87 -0.46 -7.17
CA LEU A 65 -13.67 -0.20 -8.59
C LEU A 65 -14.87 -0.66 -9.46
N GLY A 66 -15.70 -1.58 -8.95
CA GLY A 66 -16.81 -2.13 -9.72
C GLY A 66 -16.34 -2.74 -11.05
N GLU A 67 -16.96 -2.30 -12.16
CA GLU A 67 -16.63 -2.78 -13.51
C GLU A 67 -15.21 -2.41 -13.97
N GLY A 68 -14.56 -1.44 -13.30
CA GLY A 68 -13.17 -1.05 -13.59
C GLY A 68 -12.13 -1.97 -12.96
N TYR A 69 -12.54 -3.01 -12.20
CA TYR A 69 -11.61 -3.94 -11.57
C TYR A 69 -11.02 -4.94 -12.56
N ASP A 70 -9.68 -5.02 -12.59
CA ASP A 70 -8.90 -6.05 -13.29
C ASP A 70 -7.97 -6.72 -12.27
N GLN A 71 -8.22 -7.99 -11.96
CA GLN A 71 -7.46 -8.72 -10.96
C GLN A 71 -5.98 -8.83 -11.33
N ARG A 72 -5.66 -9.08 -12.60
CA ARG A 72 -4.27 -9.23 -13.04
C ARG A 72 -3.51 -7.91 -12.85
N MET A 73 -4.11 -6.79 -13.27
CA MET A 73 -3.50 -5.47 -13.10
C MET A 73 -3.28 -5.14 -11.63
N ALA A 74 -4.24 -5.45 -10.77
CA ALA A 74 -4.15 -5.21 -9.34
C ALA A 74 -3.07 -6.09 -8.67
N GLU A 75 -2.97 -7.38 -9.03
CA GLU A 75 -1.92 -8.28 -8.54
C GLU A 75 -0.53 -7.83 -8.99
N GLU A 76 -0.38 -7.43 -10.25
CA GLU A 76 0.88 -6.89 -10.80
C GLU A 76 1.28 -5.60 -10.07
N GLY A 77 0.35 -4.65 -9.92
CA GLY A 77 0.60 -3.36 -9.25
C GLY A 77 0.93 -3.47 -7.76
N LEU A 78 0.52 -4.55 -7.10
CA LEU A 78 0.87 -4.83 -5.71
C LEU A 78 2.07 -5.79 -5.57
N GLY A 79 2.55 -6.39 -6.67
CA GLY A 79 3.65 -7.36 -6.64
C GLY A 79 3.25 -8.77 -6.20
N LEU A 80 1.95 -9.08 -6.14
CA LEU A 80 1.44 -10.41 -5.77
C LEU A 80 1.62 -11.44 -6.89
N ASN A 81 1.79 -11.01 -8.13
CA ASN A 81 2.12 -11.86 -9.28
C ASN A 81 3.48 -12.56 -9.14
N TYR A 82 4.33 -12.13 -8.21
CA TYR A 82 5.61 -12.79 -7.89
C TYR A 82 5.47 -13.92 -6.85
N LEU A 83 4.26 -14.21 -6.39
CA LEU A 83 4.04 -15.29 -5.44
C LEU A 83 3.82 -16.63 -6.16
N LYS A 84 4.27 -17.71 -5.51
CA LYS A 84 3.89 -19.08 -5.81
C LYS A 84 2.49 -19.38 -5.28
N LYS A 85 1.97 -20.55 -5.65
CA LYS A 85 0.67 -21.03 -5.15
C LYS A 85 0.62 -21.23 -3.64
N ASP A 86 1.77 -21.51 -3.01
CA ASP A 86 1.90 -21.66 -1.54
C ASP A 86 1.97 -20.31 -0.82
N GLY A 87 1.98 -19.20 -1.55
CA GLY A 87 2.02 -17.84 -1.01
C GLY A 87 3.42 -17.32 -0.70
N THR A 88 4.49 -18.07 -0.99
CA THR A 88 5.87 -17.60 -0.88
C THR A 88 6.32 -16.91 -2.18
N PHE A 89 7.37 -16.08 -2.11
CA PHE A 89 7.91 -15.45 -3.32
C PHE A 89 8.51 -16.47 -4.30
N ASP A 90 8.17 -16.33 -5.55
CA ASP A 90 8.90 -16.95 -6.68
C ASP A 90 10.08 -16.05 -7.03
N LEU A 91 11.24 -16.39 -6.46
CA LEU A 91 12.44 -15.59 -6.65
C LEU A 91 12.80 -15.41 -8.13
N GLN A 92 12.64 -16.46 -8.95
CA GLN A 92 12.96 -16.37 -10.39
C GLN A 92 12.08 -15.35 -11.11
N LYS A 93 10.78 -15.33 -10.83
CA LYS A 93 9.86 -14.33 -11.39
C LYS A 93 10.21 -12.93 -10.93
N CYS A 94 10.43 -12.76 -9.63
CA CYS A 94 10.76 -11.47 -9.04
C CYS A 94 12.08 -10.93 -9.60
N VAL A 95 13.15 -11.73 -9.62
CA VAL A 95 14.46 -11.36 -10.19
C VAL A 95 14.34 -10.91 -11.65
N LYS A 96 13.63 -11.70 -12.47
CA LYS A 96 13.47 -11.40 -13.89
C LYS A 96 12.74 -10.07 -14.14
N ALA A 97 11.75 -9.76 -13.30
CA ALA A 97 10.92 -8.56 -13.47
C ALA A 97 11.53 -7.29 -12.86
N THR A 98 12.28 -7.43 -11.77
CA THR A 98 12.67 -6.29 -10.92
C THR A 98 14.18 -6.15 -10.73
N GLY A 99 14.96 -7.19 -11.05
CA GLY A 99 16.38 -7.25 -10.74
C GLY A 99 16.72 -7.54 -9.28
N ALA A 100 15.72 -7.89 -8.45
CA ALA A 100 15.94 -8.29 -7.07
C ALA A 100 16.90 -9.49 -6.98
N THR A 101 17.74 -9.54 -5.95
CA THR A 101 18.72 -10.62 -5.78
C THR A 101 18.29 -11.69 -4.78
N ASP A 102 17.30 -11.38 -3.94
CA ASP A 102 16.77 -12.27 -2.91
C ASP A 102 15.29 -11.97 -2.58
N THR A 103 14.68 -12.80 -1.76
CA THR A 103 13.28 -12.64 -1.35
C THR A 103 13.05 -11.40 -0.46
N ASN A 104 14.06 -10.95 0.25
CA ASN A 104 13.95 -9.73 1.06
C ASN A 104 13.78 -8.50 0.16
N GLN A 105 14.52 -8.42 -0.95
CA GLN A 105 14.33 -7.34 -1.93
C GLN A 105 12.95 -7.43 -2.62
N CYS A 106 12.45 -8.63 -2.90
CA CYS A 106 11.09 -8.81 -3.39
C CYS A 106 10.04 -8.30 -2.39
N ASN A 107 10.24 -8.56 -1.09
CA ASN A 107 9.39 -8.03 -0.03
C ASN A 107 9.48 -6.50 0.06
N GLN A 108 10.66 -5.90 -0.10
CA GLN A 108 10.83 -4.45 -0.13
C GLN A 108 10.08 -3.79 -1.29
N ILE A 109 10.04 -4.44 -2.47
CA ILE A 109 9.26 -3.96 -3.61
C ILE A 109 7.76 -3.97 -3.29
N LEU A 110 7.25 -5.07 -2.73
CA LEU A 110 5.85 -5.14 -2.29
C LEU A 110 5.56 -4.07 -1.23
N GLN A 111 6.47 -3.87 -0.27
CA GLN A 111 6.36 -2.83 0.75
C GLN A 111 6.33 -1.43 0.15
N ALA A 112 7.16 -1.16 -0.87
CA ALA A 112 7.16 0.12 -1.58
C ALA A 112 5.81 0.40 -2.27
N ASN A 113 5.10 -0.63 -2.73
CA ASN A 113 3.78 -0.49 -3.31
C ASN A 113 2.67 -0.15 -2.28
N LEU A 114 2.98 -0.22 -0.99
CA LEU A 114 2.10 0.14 0.13
C LEU A 114 2.50 1.46 0.81
N GLN A 115 3.41 2.23 0.23
CA GLN A 115 4.01 3.39 0.89
C GLN A 115 3.10 4.61 1.01
N ASN A 116 2.07 4.73 0.15
CA ASN A 116 1.16 5.85 0.18
C ASN A 116 -0.08 5.50 1.03
N TYR A 117 -0.23 6.19 2.15
CA TYR A 117 -1.33 5.97 3.08
C TYR A 117 -1.54 7.21 3.95
N TYR A 118 -2.70 7.29 4.57
CA TYR A 118 -2.95 8.23 5.66
C TYR A 118 -3.67 7.57 6.82
N ILE A 119 -3.52 8.15 8.00
CA ILE A 119 -4.12 7.66 9.24
C ILE A 119 -5.31 8.52 9.61
N SER A 120 -6.35 7.88 10.09
CA SER A 120 -7.53 8.50 10.69
C SER A 120 -7.85 7.85 12.05
N ASN A 121 -8.81 8.39 12.77
CA ASN A 121 -9.30 7.77 14.01
C ASN A 121 -9.79 6.33 13.79
N ASN A 122 -10.27 6.02 12.59
CA ASN A 122 -10.87 4.72 12.26
C ASN A 122 -9.84 3.67 11.79
N GLY A 123 -8.65 4.08 11.36
CA GLY A 123 -7.66 3.16 10.82
C GLY A 123 -6.67 3.81 9.85
N ILE A 124 -6.17 3.00 8.93
CA ILE A 124 -5.25 3.39 7.87
C ILE A 124 -5.97 3.27 6.52
N THR A 125 -5.85 4.28 5.68
CA THR A 125 -6.29 4.22 4.29
C THR A 125 -5.07 4.19 3.38
N PHE A 126 -4.91 3.11 2.61
CA PHE A 126 -3.90 3.04 1.55
C PHE A 126 -4.41 3.76 0.31
N VAL A 127 -3.52 4.51 -0.35
CA VAL A 127 -3.80 5.24 -1.58
C VAL A 127 -2.98 4.61 -2.69
N MET A 128 -3.65 4.01 -3.67
CA MET A 128 -2.96 3.43 -4.82
C MET A 128 -2.64 4.52 -5.83
N GLY A 129 -1.44 4.47 -6.38
CA GLY A 129 -1.03 5.38 -7.44
C GLY A 129 -1.85 5.21 -8.72
N GLN A 130 -1.81 6.22 -9.57
CA GLN A 130 -2.43 6.15 -10.88
C GLN A 130 -1.83 4.99 -11.70
N TYR A 131 -2.65 4.22 -12.40
CA TYR A 131 -2.27 2.98 -13.08
C TYR A 131 -1.72 1.84 -12.20
N GLN A 132 -1.58 2.02 -10.89
CA GLN A 132 -0.99 0.98 -10.04
C GLN A 132 -1.87 -0.28 -9.98
N VAL A 133 -3.17 -0.13 -9.73
CA VAL A 133 -4.10 -1.26 -9.54
C VAL A 133 -5.32 -1.21 -10.43
N ALA A 134 -5.45 -0.17 -11.24
CA ALA A 134 -6.62 0.07 -12.10
C ALA A 134 -6.24 1.01 -13.26
N PRO A 135 -7.02 1.03 -14.37
CA PRO A 135 -6.82 1.98 -15.48
C PRO A 135 -6.92 3.44 -15.05
N TYR A 136 -6.37 4.34 -15.85
CA TYR A 136 -6.36 5.80 -15.62
C TYR A 136 -7.70 6.37 -15.13
N ALA A 137 -8.79 5.95 -15.76
CA ALA A 137 -10.15 6.45 -15.46
C ALA A 137 -10.60 6.17 -14.01
N ALA A 138 -9.98 5.20 -13.33
CA ALA A 138 -10.27 4.91 -11.93
C ALA A 138 -9.55 5.87 -10.95
N GLY A 139 -8.64 6.70 -11.46
CA GLY A 139 -7.86 7.64 -10.66
C GLY A 139 -6.91 6.93 -9.69
N MET A 140 -6.90 7.38 -8.45
CA MET A 140 -6.10 6.83 -7.36
C MET A 140 -7.01 6.21 -6.29
N PRO A 141 -7.28 4.89 -6.37
CA PRO A 141 -8.18 4.22 -5.43
C PRO A 141 -7.70 4.33 -3.98
N GLN A 142 -8.64 4.56 -3.08
CA GLN A 142 -8.40 4.64 -1.64
C GLN A 142 -9.00 3.43 -0.95
N ILE A 143 -8.18 2.68 -0.24
CA ILE A 143 -8.55 1.41 0.38
C ILE A 143 -8.50 1.56 1.90
N PRO A 144 -9.64 1.76 2.58
CA PRO A 144 -9.69 1.91 4.02
C PRO A 144 -9.55 0.56 4.74
N PHE A 145 -8.77 0.58 5.80
CA PHE A 145 -8.65 -0.48 6.79
C PHE A 145 -9.00 0.07 8.15
N THR A 146 -9.87 -0.60 8.86
CA THR A 146 -10.14 -0.29 10.26
C THR A 146 -9.02 -0.80 11.16
N TRP A 147 -8.88 -0.21 12.36
CA TRP A 147 -7.93 -0.72 13.35
C TRP A 147 -8.19 -2.18 13.74
N ASN A 148 -9.46 -2.61 13.72
CA ASN A 148 -9.82 -4.00 13.97
C ASN A 148 -9.30 -4.95 12.90
N GLU A 149 -9.36 -4.58 11.62
CA GLU A 149 -8.79 -5.36 10.51
C GLU A 149 -7.26 -5.44 10.60
N LEU A 150 -6.62 -4.40 11.14
CA LEU A 150 -5.16 -4.31 11.25
C LEU A 150 -4.60 -4.90 12.55
N GLN A 151 -5.43 -5.24 13.54
CA GLN A 151 -4.98 -5.60 14.90
C GLN A 151 -3.88 -6.66 14.96
N ASN A 152 -3.91 -7.65 14.05
CA ASN A 152 -2.92 -8.74 14.00
C ASN A 152 -1.61 -8.34 13.31
N TYR A 153 -1.57 -7.16 12.69
CA TYR A 153 -0.42 -6.63 11.97
C TYR A 153 0.25 -5.46 12.68
N LEU A 154 -0.36 -4.92 13.74
CA LEU A 154 0.18 -3.78 14.48
C LEU A 154 1.42 -4.16 15.28
N ILE A 155 2.33 -3.20 15.44
CA ILE A 155 3.45 -3.33 16.38
C ILE A 155 2.89 -3.30 17.80
N THR A 156 3.40 -4.17 18.68
CA THR A 156 3.01 -4.25 20.08
C THR A 156 3.21 -2.89 20.75
N GLY A 157 2.16 -2.35 21.37
CA GLY A 157 2.18 -1.02 21.99
C GLY A 157 1.62 0.12 21.11
N THR A 158 1.27 -0.16 19.86
CA THR A 158 0.48 0.77 19.04
C THR A 158 -0.93 0.83 19.63
N THR A 159 -1.21 1.88 20.40
CA THR A 159 -2.53 2.07 20.98
C THR A 159 -3.42 2.76 19.98
N THR A 160 -4.37 2.02 19.45
CA THR A 160 -5.52 2.58 18.72
C THR A 160 -6.40 3.28 19.74
N SER A 161 -6.62 4.58 19.58
CA SER A 161 -7.61 5.29 20.40
C SER A 161 -8.99 4.80 19.99
N ASN A 162 -9.74 4.22 20.92
CA ASN A 162 -11.18 4.11 20.83
C ASN A 162 -11.80 5.46 21.09
#